data_6d715cd9f54fe56f7cd1317c8fb5e781
#
_entry.id   6d715cd9f54fe56f7cd1317c8fb5e781
#
_cell.length_a   1.000
_cell.length_b   1.000
_cell.length_c   1.000
_cell.angle_alpha   90.00
_cell.angle_beta   90.00
_cell.angle_gamma   90.00
#
_symmetry.space_group_name_H-M   'P 1'
#
loop_
_entity.id
_entity.type
_entity.pdbx_description
1 polymer ?
#
loop_
_entity_poly.entity_id
_entity_poly.type
_entity_poly.pdbx_seq_one_letter_code
_entity_poly.pdbx_strand_id
1 'polypeptide(L)'
;DVMSVYTQLTDDQFAAFCQCFGVSFARAIPITQGIKNSNWFIQTTDDVDGALSYVFTLFEERPPEDIEKMAVILNQLDGKLPVAAPLALLDLGADSEEKCYVIHYDNKAITLVPCLAGAHPQQTTQAMCYEIGAALAMLHETLQALQPAEEYGVPLYPWAEVRDREMQFMPGDEAKLMSDIWRAYSDLPLATLPKGLCHLDMFADNTLWDLSLSNSQKGAARLTGLLDFTEVSVEHYVMDIAITINDFCTTWGDAEQGETVNFDRSKMAAFLQGYESKRQLGEDEKRALPVMLAKAAVIFWLLRLNVIHYN
;
A
#
# COMPACT_ATOMS: atom_id res chain seq x y z
N ASP A 1 15.83 -8.88 -18.86
CA ASP A 1 14.79 -9.72 -18.27
C ASP A 1 15.15 -9.99 -16.82
N VAL A 2 14.72 -9.12 -15.92
CA VAL A 2 14.89 -9.34 -14.48
C VAL A 2 13.76 -10.29 -14.06
N MET A 3 14.12 -11.53 -13.74
CA MET A 3 13.16 -12.48 -13.17
C MET A 3 12.80 -12.02 -11.76
N SER A 4 11.51 -11.76 -11.52
CA SER A 4 10.97 -11.34 -10.23
C SER A 4 10.76 -12.50 -9.24
N VAL A 5 11.38 -13.64 -9.47
CA VAL A 5 11.36 -14.80 -8.58
C VAL A 5 12.79 -15.12 -8.17
N TYR A 6 13.14 -14.77 -6.93
CA TYR A 6 14.48 -15.02 -6.38
C TYR A 6 14.61 -16.43 -5.81
N THR A 7 13.59 -16.91 -5.12
CA THR A 7 13.57 -18.24 -4.49
C THR A 7 12.82 -19.22 -5.40
N GLN A 8 13.43 -20.37 -5.67
CA GLN A 8 12.80 -21.47 -6.40
C GLN A 8 12.19 -22.47 -5.41
N LEU A 9 10.94 -22.83 -5.63
CA LEU A 9 10.22 -23.84 -4.87
C LEU A 9 9.77 -24.97 -5.79
N THR A 10 9.74 -26.21 -5.27
CA THR A 10 9.20 -27.37 -5.96
C THR A 10 7.69 -27.50 -5.74
N ASP A 11 7.00 -28.25 -6.60
CA ASP A 11 5.57 -28.53 -6.42
C ASP A 11 5.26 -29.23 -5.10
N ASP A 12 6.15 -30.10 -4.62
CA ASP A 12 6.01 -30.75 -3.31
C ASP A 12 6.09 -29.74 -2.15
N GLN A 13 6.97 -28.73 -2.28
CA GLN A 13 7.06 -27.64 -1.29
C GLN A 13 5.82 -26.77 -1.31
N PHE A 14 5.32 -26.39 -2.50
CA PHE A 14 4.07 -25.64 -2.60
C PHE A 14 2.90 -26.43 -1.99
N ALA A 15 2.79 -27.72 -2.29
CA ALA A 15 1.75 -28.57 -1.73
C ALA A 15 1.82 -28.63 -0.20
N ALA A 16 3.01 -28.81 0.36
CA ALA A 16 3.22 -28.86 1.81
C ALA A 16 2.87 -27.53 2.49
N PHE A 17 3.29 -26.39 1.92
CA PHE A 17 2.95 -25.07 2.46
C PHE A 17 1.46 -24.75 2.34
N CYS A 18 0.84 -25.02 1.19
CA CYS A 18 -0.60 -24.83 1.01
C CYS A 18 -1.43 -25.67 1.99
N GLN A 19 -0.99 -26.88 2.29
CA GLN A 19 -1.67 -27.74 3.27
C GLN A 19 -1.67 -27.12 4.68
N CYS A 20 -0.62 -26.36 5.07
CA CYS A 20 -0.61 -25.64 6.34
C CYS A 20 -1.73 -24.62 6.46
N PHE A 21 -2.21 -24.10 5.34
CA PHE A 21 -3.36 -23.18 5.25
C PHE A 21 -4.70 -23.89 4.96
N GLY A 22 -4.71 -25.23 4.89
CA GLY A 22 -5.91 -26.00 4.55
C GLY A 22 -6.30 -25.97 3.08
N VAL A 23 -5.35 -25.65 2.18
CA VAL A 23 -5.59 -25.52 0.75
C VAL A 23 -4.96 -26.67 -0.01
N SER A 24 -5.73 -27.32 -0.88
CA SER A 24 -5.29 -28.43 -1.74
C SER A 24 -4.63 -27.91 -3.01
N PHE A 25 -3.30 -28.00 -3.06
CA PHE A 25 -2.49 -27.52 -4.17
C PHE A 25 -2.68 -28.35 -5.45
N ALA A 26 -2.83 -27.68 -6.60
CA ALA A 26 -2.79 -28.29 -7.92
C ALA A 26 -1.64 -27.76 -8.77
N ARG A 27 -1.44 -26.43 -8.81
CA ARG A 27 -0.43 -25.80 -9.65
C ARG A 27 -0.04 -24.42 -9.11
N ALA A 28 1.24 -24.05 -9.27
CA ALA A 28 1.76 -22.69 -9.05
C ALA A 28 2.17 -22.07 -10.39
N ILE A 29 1.76 -20.81 -10.61
CA ILE A 29 2.07 -20.02 -11.80
C ILE A 29 2.82 -18.77 -11.36
N PRO A 30 4.09 -18.59 -11.75
CA PRO A 30 4.88 -17.44 -11.32
C PRO A 30 4.24 -16.11 -11.78
N ILE A 31 4.23 -15.12 -10.90
CA ILE A 31 3.86 -13.75 -11.21
C ILE A 31 5.15 -12.98 -11.48
N THR A 32 5.33 -12.53 -12.73
CA THR A 32 6.56 -11.85 -13.18
C THR A 32 6.56 -10.36 -12.91
N GLN A 33 5.47 -9.82 -12.40
CA GLN A 33 5.34 -8.40 -12.01
C GLN A 33 5.64 -8.26 -10.52
N GLY A 34 6.47 -7.28 -10.16
CA GLY A 34 6.93 -7.03 -8.80
C GLY A 34 8.43 -7.28 -8.63
N ILE A 35 9.10 -6.45 -7.83
CA ILE A 35 10.57 -6.42 -7.77
C ILE A 35 11.10 -6.95 -6.43
N LYS A 36 10.26 -6.97 -5.38
CA LYS A 36 10.73 -7.18 -4.00
C LYS A 36 10.46 -8.59 -3.43
N ASN A 37 9.45 -9.29 -3.95
CA ASN A 37 9.01 -10.57 -3.41
C ASN A 37 8.81 -11.60 -4.52
N SER A 38 8.89 -12.87 -4.16
CA SER A 38 8.55 -13.97 -5.05
C SER A 38 7.07 -14.32 -4.91
N ASN A 39 6.31 -14.23 -6.01
CA ASN A 39 4.87 -14.40 -6.00
C ASN A 39 4.43 -15.46 -7.02
N TRP A 40 3.41 -16.23 -6.65
CA TRP A 40 2.77 -17.21 -7.53
C TRP A 40 1.25 -17.17 -7.36
N PHE A 41 0.54 -17.27 -8.47
CA PHE A 41 -0.85 -17.70 -8.42
C PHE A 41 -0.92 -19.17 -8.07
N ILE A 42 -1.83 -19.54 -7.18
CA ILE A 42 -2.09 -20.92 -6.80
C ILE A 42 -3.46 -21.33 -7.36
N GLN A 43 -3.45 -22.40 -8.13
CA GLN A 43 -4.63 -23.14 -8.53
C GLN A 43 -4.82 -24.31 -7.55
N THR A 44 -6.05 -24.48 -7.07
CA THR A 44 -6.40 -25.59 -6.17
C THR A 44 -6.98 -26.77 -6.96
N THR A 45 -7.04 -27.93 -6.33
CA THR A 45 -7.66 -29.12 -6.93
C THR A 45 -9.19 -28.97 -7.14
N ASP A 46 -9.80 -28.05 -6.40
CA ASP A 46 -11.24 -27.79 -6.43
C ASP A 46 -11.61 -26.66 -7.44
N ASP A 47 -10.61 -26.00 -8.02
CA ASP A 47 -10.83 -24.95 -9.00
C ASP A 47 -11.34 -25.51 -10.33
N VAL A 48 -12.42 -24.91 -10.84
CA VAL A 48 -13.04 -25.26 -12.11
C VAL A 48 -12.47 -24.34 -13.21
N ASP A 49 -12.15 -24.91 -14.37
CA ASP A 49 -11.76 -24.17 -15.58
C ASP A 49 -10.54 -23.24 -15.46
N GLY A 50 -9.54 -23.64 -14.66
CA GLY A 50 -8.28 -22.89 -14.56
C GLY A 50 -8.38 -21.61 -13.75
N ALA A 51 -9.40 -21.47 -12.91
CA ALA A 51 -9.50 -20.34 -11.97
C ALA A 51 -8.27 -20.28 -11.05
N LEU A 52 -7.88 -19.06 -10.69
CA LEU A 52 -6.76 -18.80 -9.77
C LEU A 52 -7.35 -18.30 -8.46
N SER A 53 -7.28 -19.12 -7.41
CA SER A 53 -7.96 -18.83 -6.15
C SER A 53 -7.11 -18.06 -5.16
N TYR A 54 -5.79 -18.26 -5.19
CA TYR A 54 -4.90 -17.67 -4.19
C TYR A 54 -3.63 -17.07 -4.81
N VAL A 55 -3.01 -16.16 -4.06
CA VAL A 55 -1.64 -15.70 -4.29
C VAL A 55 -0.77 -16.19 -3.14
N PHE A 56 0.28 -16.90 -3.49
CA PHE A 56 1.35 -17.33 -2.57
C PHE A 56 2.48 -16.32 -2.67
N THR A 57 2.85 -15.70 -1.55
CA THR A 57 3.94 -14.73 -1.50
C THR A 57 5.03 -15.22 -0.56
N LEU A 58 6.26 -15.26 -1.07
CA LEU A 58 7.47 -15.43 -0.27
C LEU A 58 8.15 -14.06 -0.19
N PHE A 59 8.23 -13.52 1.02
CA PHE A 59 8.85 -12.23 1.29
C PHE A 59 10.36 -12.41 1.42
N GLU A 60 11.11 -11.85 0.47
CA GLU A 60 12.55 -12.09 0.36
C GLU A 60 13.37 -11.31 1.39
N GLU A 61 12.91 -10.12 1.78
CA GLU A 61 13.69 -9.16 2.58
C GLU A 61 13.06 -8.83 3.94
N ARG A 62 11.72 -8.91 4.05
CA ARG A 62 11.00 -8.55 5.26
C ARG A 62 11.04 -9.69 6.28
N PRO A 63 11.36 -9.43 7.54
CA PRO A 63 11.37 -10.47 8.58
C PRO A 63 9.95 -10.99 8.84
N PRO A 64 9.80 -12.29 9.20
CA PRO A 64 8.50 -12.92 9.42
C PRO A 64 7.60 -12.19 10.42
N GLU A 65 8.15 -11.61 11.47
CA GLU A 65 7.41 -10.86 12.48
C GLU A 65 6.76 -9.60 11.94
N ASP A 66 7.37 -8.91 10.96
CA ASP A 66 6.77 -7.75 10.30
C ASP A 66 5.62 -8.17 9.39
N ILE A 67 5.75 -9.32 8.73
CA ILE A 67 4.69 -9.88 7.87
C ILE A 67 3.52 -10.39 8.71
N GLU A 68 3.78 -10.93 9.91
CA GLU A 68 2.71 -11.32 10.84
C GLU A 68 1.89 -10.09 11.28
N LYS A 69 2.54 -8.97 11.60
CA LYS A 69 1.86 -7.70 11.91
C LYS A 69 1.03 -7.21 10.72
N MET A 70 1.57 -7.26 9.51
CA MET A 70 0.84 -6.93 8.28
C MET A 70 -0.40 -7.82 8.11
N ALA A 71 -0.28 -9.12 8.39
CA ALA A 71 -1.39 -10.06 8.30
C ALA A 71 -2.51 -9.71 9.31
N VAL A 72 -2.18 -9.30 10.52
CA VAL A 72 -3.14 -8.82 11.52
C VAL A 72 -3.87 -7.57 11.01
N ILE A 73 -3.15 -6.61 10.43
CA ILE A 73 -3.73 -5.39 9.83
C ILE A 73 -4.73 -5.76 8.75
N LEU A 74 -4.35 -6.63 7.80
CA LEU A 74 -5.22 -7.05 6.70
C LEU A 74 -6.47 -7.79 7.21
N ASN A 75 -6.31 -8.66 8.21
CA ASN A 75 -7.45 -9.35 8.83
C ASN A 75 -8.38 -8.39 9.59
N GLN A 76 -7.86 -7.30 10.16
CA GLN A 76 -8.69 -6.25 10.79
C GLN A 76 -9.54 -5.49 9.76
N LEU A 77 -9.03 -5.34 8.53
CA LEU A 77 -9.70 -4.66 7.41
C LEU A 77 -10.65 -5.58 6.65
N ASP A 78 -10.49 -6.91 6.76
CA ASP A 78 -11.27 -7.88 6.01
C ASP A 78 -12.77 -7.71 6.24
N GLY A 79 -13.54 -7.86 5.17
CA GLY A 79 -15.00 -7.64 5.18
C GLY A 79 -15.45 -6.17 5.26
N LYS A 80 -14.54 -5.21 5.50
CA LYS A 80 -14.81 -3.77 5.50
C LYS A 80 -14.25 -3.08 4.28
N LEU A 81 -13.08 -3.53 3.85
CA LEU A 81 -12.39 -3.05 2.65
C LEU A 81 -11.99 -4.23 1.77
N PRO A 82 -11.83 -4.02 0.45
CA PRO A 82 -11.43 -5.07 -0.48
C PRO A 82 -9.93 -5.35 -0.35
N VAL A 83 -9.53 -6.06 0.69
CA VAL A 83 -8.15 -6.47 0.95
C VAL A 83 -8.01 -7.97 0.83
N ALA A 84 -6.83 -8.45 0.46
CA ALA A 84 -6.48 -9.86 0.46
C ALA A 84 -5.92 -10.24 1.84
N ALA A 85 -6.79 -10.59 2.78
CA ALA A 85 -6.39 -11.00 4.12
C ALA A 85 -5.72 -12.38 4.09
N PRO A 86 -4.52 -12.54 4.66
CA PRO A 86 -3.86 -13.83 4.76
C PRO A 86 -4.70 -14.88 5.48
N LEU A 87 -4.70 -16.09 4.96
CA LEU A 87 -5.31 -17.25 5.59
C LEU A 87 -4.57 -17.58 6.90
N ALA A 88 -5.34 -17.97 7.92
CA ALA A 88 -4.74 -18.49 9.14
C ALA A 88 -4.16 -19.89 8.89
N LEU A 89 -3.04 -20.19 9.56
CA LEU A 89 -2.49 -21.54 9.60
C LEU A 89 -3.44 -22.48 10.34
N LEU A 90 -3.57 -23.69 9.81
CA LEU A 90 -4.29 -24.76 10.50
C LEU A 90 -3.44 -25.22 11.69
N ASP A 91 -4.04 -25.14 12.84
CA ASP A 91 -3.64 -25.77 14.10
C ASP A 91 -2.15 -25.83 14.44
N LEU A 92 -1.71 -24.91 15.25
CA LEU A 92 -0.42 -24.99 15.98
C LEU A 92 -0.60 -25.59 17.41
N GLY A 93 -1.69 -26.32 17.63
CA GLY A 93 -2.02 -26.95 18.93
C GLY A 93 -3.26 -26.35 19.58
N ALA A 94 -4.12 -27.21 20.08
CA ALA A 94 -5.48 -26.92 20.54
C ALA A 94 -5.62 -25.91 21.70
N ASP A 95 -4.55 -25.28 22.16
CA ASP A 95 -4.53 -24.39 23.33
C ASP A 95 -4.12 -22.93 23.05
N SER A 96 -3.82 -22.54 21.80
CA SER A 96 -3.51 -21.14 21.51
C SER A 96 -4.74 -20.41 20.95
N GLU A 97 -5.22 -19.39 21.67
CA GLU A 97 -6.26 -18.46 21.17
C GLU A 97 -5.71 -17.53 20.06
N GLU A 98 -4.40 -17.55 19.82
CA GLU A 98 -3.70 -16.65 18.91
C GLU A 98 -3.57 -17.28 17.53
N LYS A 99 -4.13 -16.61 16.52
CA LYS A 99 -4.03 -17.04 15.12
C LYS A 99 -2.70 -16.58 14.53
N CYS A 100 -2.00 -17.51 13.89
CA CYS A 100 -0.80 -17.22 13.08
C CYS A 100 -1.16 -17.27 11.60
N TYR A 101 -0.53 -16.43 10.81
CA TYR A 101 -0.81 -16.27 9.39
C TYR A 101 0.42 -16.49 8.48
N VAL A 102 1.59 -16.67 9.07
CA VAL A 102 2.87 -16.68 8.38
C VAL A 102 3.59 -18.01 8.61
N ILE A 103 4.04 -18.63 7.52
CA ILE A 103 5.01 -19.73 7.60
C ILE A 103 6.42 -19.13 7.61
N HIS A 104 7.25 -19.56 8.55
CA HIS A 104 8.66 -19.22 8.59
C HIS A 104 9.45 -20.26 7.77
N TYR A 105 10.12 -19.80 6.73
CA TYR A 105 10.91 -20.64 5.84
C TYR A 105 12.25 -19.96 5.50
N ASP A 106 13.36 -20.54 5.91
CA ASP A 106 14.72 -20.04 5.64
C ASP A 106 14.86 -18.52 5.96
N ASN A 107 14.43 -18.12 7.16
CA ASN A 107 14.38 -16.74 7.64
C ASN A 107 13.47 -15.79 6.81
N LYS A 108 12.65 -16.33 5.94
CA LYS A 108 11.68 -15.62 5.11
C LYS A 108 10.26 -15.94 5.57
N ALA A 109 9.33 -15.08 5.19
CA ALA A 109 7.92 -15.24 5.46
C ALA A 109 7.18 -15.76 4.25
N ILE A 110 6.24 -16.66 4.45
CA ILE A 110 5.30 -17.11 3.42
C ILE A 110 3.88 -16.82 3.89
N THR A 111 3.08 -16.21 3.01
CA THR A 111 1.64 -16.02 3.19
C THR A 111 0.86 -16.59 2.03
N LEU A 112 -0.39 -16.97 2.28
CA LEU A 112 -1.35 -17.34 1.26
C LEU A 112 -2.58 -16.45 1.40
N VAL A 113 -2.92 -15.72 0.34
CA VAL A 113 -4.03 -14.76 0.33
C VAL A 113 -5.01 -15.08 -0.80
N PRO A 114 -6.32 -14.77 -0.66
CA PRO A 114 -7.26 -14.90 -1.76
C PRO A 114 -6.88 -13.98 -2.93
N CYS A 115 -7.09 -14.42 -4.17
CA CYS A 115 -6.99 -13.55 -5.34
C CYS A 115 -8.10 -12.50 -5.31
N LEU A 116 -7.73 -11.26 -5.56
CA LEU A 116 -8.68 -10.17 -5.75
C LEU A 116 -8.99 -10.02 -7.24
N ALA A 117 -10.26 -9.76 -7.54
CA ALA A 117 -10.69 -9.46 -8.90
C ALA A 117 -10.47 -7.98 -9.23
N GLY A 118 -10.39 -7.68 -10.52
CA GLY A 118 -10.24 -6.31 -11.00
C GLY A 118 -8.94 -6.09 -11.76
N ALA A 119 -8.74 -4.85 -12.17
CA ALA A 119 -7.55 -4.44 -12.92
C ALA A 119 -7.02 -3.09 -12.41
N HIS A 120 -5.74 -2.86 -12.62
CA HIS A 120 -5.11 -1.57 -12.34
C HIS A 120 -5.66 -0.50 -13.29
N PRO A 121 -5.95 0.71 -12.78
CA PRO A 121 -6.45 1.79 -13.62
C PRO A 121 -5.32 2.33 -14.49
N GLN A 122 -5.56 2.53 -15.79
CA GLN A 122 -4.62 3.25 -16.65
C GLN A 122 -4.64 4.76 -16.38
N GLN A 123 -5.81 5.27 -16.02
CA GLN A 123 -6.04 6.67 -15.63
C GLN A 123 -7.08 6.69 -14.51
N THR A 124 -6.88 7.59 -13.57
CA THR A 124 -7.84 7.82 -12.49
C THR A 124 -8.97 8.73 -12.96
N THR A 125 -10.15 8.57 -12.37
CA THR A 125 -11.33 9.41 -12.58
C THR A 125 -11.76 10.10 -11.29
N GLN A 126 -12.61 11.10 -11.37
CA GLN A 126 -13.19 11.73 -10.17
C GLN A 126 -13.96 10.73 -9.30
N ALA A 127 -14.68 9.79 -9.93
CA ALA A 127 -15.39 8.74 -9.21
C ALA A 127 -14.42 7.81 -8.46
N MET A 128 -13.30 7.43 -9.08
CA MET A 128 -12.24 6.66 -8.41
C MET A 128 -11.63 7.45 -7.25
N CYS A 129 -11.39 8.75 -7.42
CA CYS A 129 -10.86 9.58 -6.34
C CYS A 129 -11.82 9.67 -5.16
N TYR A 130 -13.13 9.77 -5.38
CA TYR A 130 -14.12 9.72 -4.31
C TYR A 130 -14.06 8.37 -3.56
N GLU A 131 -14.08 7.26 -4.30
CA GLU A 131 -14.06 5.91 -3.71
C GLU A 131 -12.79 5.63 -2.92
N ILE A 132 -11.61 6.01 -3.45
CA ILE A 132 -10.36 5.79 -2.72
C ILE A 132 -10.26 6.71 -1.49
N GLY A 133 -10.80 7.92 -1.54
CA GLY A 133 -10.90 8.80 -0.38
C GLY A 133 -11.74 8.17 0.74
N ALA A 134 -12.92 7.64 0.39
CA ALA A 134 -13.77 6.93 1.33
C ALA A 134 -13.09 5.67 1.90
N ALA A 135 -12.42 4.90 1.07
CA ALA A 135 -11.69 3.70 1.49
C ALA A 135 -10.53 4.03 2.44
N LEU A 136 -9.75 5.08 2.15
CA LEU A 136 -8.66 5.51 3.02
C LEU A 136 -9.17 5.98 4.39
N ALA A 137 -10.27 6.71 4.44
CA ALA A 137 -10.90 7.10 5.70
C ALA A 137 -11.36 5.88 6.50
N MET A 138 -11.98 4.89 5.85
CA MET A 138 -12.39 3.63 6.50
C MET A 138 -11.18 2.84 7.01
N LEU A 139 -10.06 2.84 6.28
CA LEU A 139 -8.80 2.24 6.73
C LEU A 139 -8.33 2.90 8.03
N HIS A 140 -8.22 4.23 8.05
CA HIS A 140 -7.80 4.98 9.23
C HIS A 140 -8.70 4.70 10.45
N GLU A 141 -10.02 4.75 10.27
CA GLU A 141 -10.98 4.50 11.36
C GLU A 141 -10.94 3.05 11.84
N THR A 142 -10.84 2.08 10.93
CA THR A 142 -10.85 0.65 11.28
C THR A 142 -9.60 0.25 12.04
N LEU A 143 -8.44 0.77 11.65
CA LEU A 143 -7.16 0.42 12.27
C LEU A 143 -6.95 1.07 13.64
N GLN A 144 -7.78 2.02 14.06
CA GLN A 144 -7.75 2.56 15.44
C GLN A 144 -8.00 1.48 16.50
N ALA A 145 -8.62 0.36 16.14
CA ALA A 145 -8.82 -0.77 17.06
C ALA A 145 -7.51 -1.50 17.43
N LEU A 146 -6.47 -1.37 16.61
CA LEU A 146 -5.16 -1.98 16.87
C LEU A 146 -4.31 -1.06 17.75
N GLN A 147 -4.18 -1.44 19.04
CA GLN A 147 -3.46 -0.64 20.02
C GLN A 147 -2.48 -1.50 20.85
N PRO A 148 -1.32 -0.98 21.18
CA PRO A 148 -0.76 0.31 20.72
C PRO A 148 -0.37 0.25 19.23
N ALA A 149 -0.70 1.31 18.49
CA ALA A 149 -0.53 1.33 17.02
C ALA A 149 0.92 1.10 16.58
N GLU A 150 1.88 1.57 17.38
CA GLU A 150 3.32 1.45 17.11
C GLU A 150 3.80 -0.02 17.05
N GLU A 151 3.10 -0.95 17.67
CA GLU A 151 3.44 -2.38 17.62
C GLU A 151 3.12 -3.04 16.27
N TYR A 152 2.22 -2.43 15.49
CA TYR A 152 1.75 -2.98 14.21
C TYR A 152 2.43 -2.35 12.99
N GLY A 153 3.02 -1.16 13.12
CA GLY A 153 3.67 -0.47 12.03
C GLY A 153 5.12 -0.90 11.85
N VAL A 154 5.65 -0.68 10.64
CA VAL A 154 7.08 -0.76 10.39
C VAL A 154 7.76 0.55 10.81
N PRO A 155 9.07 0.54 11.14
CA PRO A 155 9.82 1.76 11.39
C PRO A 155 9.79 2.68 10.18
N LEU A 156 9.53 3.97 10.41
CA LEU A 156 9.62 4.99 9.38
C LEU A 156 11.06 5.20 8.92
N TYR A 157 11.22 5.62 7.67
CA TYR A 157 12.52 6.04 7.17
C TYR A 157 13.02 7.28 7.94
N PRO A 158 14.33 7.39 8.22
CA PRO A 158 14.92 8.56 8.86
C PRO A 158 15.02 9.71 7.84
N TRP A 159 13.88 10.27 7.44
CA TRP A 159 13.80 11.23 6.33
C TRP A 159 14.61 12.50 6.54
N ALA A 160 14.81 12.94 7.78
CA ALA A 160 15.67 14.09 8.07
C ALA A 160 17.14 13.79 7.71
N GLU A 161 17.62 12.59 8.03
CA GLU A 161 18.99 12.16 7.70
C GLU A 161 19.15 11.94 6.19
N VAL A 162 18.14 11.33 5.56
CA VAL A 162 18.13 11.15 4.09
C VAL A 162 18.15 12.51 3.40
N ARG A 163 17.33 13.46 3.83
CA ARG A 163 17.34 14.85 3.33
C ARG A 163 18.72 15.49 3.45
N ASP A 164 19.32 15.46 4.63
CA ASP A 164 20.59 16.13 4.87
C ASP A 164 21.72 15.54 4.01
N ARG A 165 21.67 14.24 3.77
CA ARG A 165 22.60 13.57 2.88
C ARG A 165 22.38 13.93 1.41
N GLU A 166 21.14 13.90 0.93
CA GLU A 166 20.81 14.18 -0.47
C GLU A 166 21.00 15.67 -0.84
N MET A 167 20.74 16.58 0.09
CA MET A 167 20.92 18.03 -0.13
C MET A 167 22.35 18.42 -0.53
N GLN A 168 23.35 17.61 -0.19
CA GLN A 168 24.75 17.85 -0.58
C GLN A 168 24.97 17.75 -2.10
N PHE A 169 24.08 17.05 -2.79
CA PHE A 169 24.16 16.82 -4.24
C PHE A 169 23.17 17.70 -5.04
N MET A 170 22.30 18.46 -4.33
CA MET A 170 21.27 19.27 -4.99
C MET A 170 21.84 20.62 -5.47
N PRO A 171 21.38 21.12 -6.63
CA PRO A 171 21.54 22.53 -7.01
C PRO A 171 20.99 23.46 -5.91
N GLY A 172 21.50 24.69 -5.83
CA GLY A 172 21.18 25.62 -4.72
C GLY A 172 19.70 26.00 -4.63
N ASP A 173 19.00 26.09 -5.75
CA ASP A 173 17.55 26.37 -5.81
C ASP A 173 16.72 25.15 -5.37
N GLU A 174 17.12 23.93 -5.71
CA GLU A 174 16.49 22.71 -5.24
C GLU A 174 16.70 22.50 -3.74
N ALA A 175 17.94 22.72 -3.26
CA ALA A 175 18.25 22.66 -1.83
C ALA A 175 17.45 23.70 -1.03
N LYS A 176 17.27 24.90 -1.60
CA LYS A 176 16.44 25.93 -1.00
C LYS A 176 14.97 25.50 -0.92
N LEU A 177 14.41 25.00 -2.00
CA LEU A 177 13.03 24.48 -2.05
C LEU A 177 12.83 23.39 -1.00
N MET A 178 13.75 22.43 -0.93
CA MET A 178 13.74 21.37 0.07
C MET A 178 13.70 21.93 1.50
N SER A 179 14.57 22.89 1.80
CA SER A 179 14.65 23.53 3.12
C SER A 179 13.38 24.31 3.46
N ASP A 180 12.80 25.03 2.51
CA ASP A 180 11.60 25.83 2.71
C ASP A 180 10.38 24.93 3.00
N ILE A 181 10.22 23.83 2.26
CA ILE A 181 9.14 22.85 2.49
C ILE A 181 9.32 22.18 3.86
N TRP A 182 10.55 21.79 4.19
CA TRP A 182 10.82 21.14 5.49
C TRP A 182 10.54 22.06 6.68
N ARG A 183 10.88 23.34 6.54
CA ARG A 183 10.57 24.37 7.55
C ARG A 183 9.06 24.53 7.71
N ALA A 184 8.33 24.71 6.59
CA ALA A 184 6.88 24.82 6.62
C ALA A 184 6.21 23.61 7.30
N TYR A 185 6.72 22.41 7.04
CA TYR A 185 6.26 21.21 7.72
C TYR A 185 6.56 21.25 9.23
N SER A 186 7.76 21.65 9.62
CA SER A 186 8.17 21.72 11.04
C SER A 186 7.38 22.78 11.84
N ASP A 187 6.86 23.80 11.15
CA ASP A 187 6.03 24.86 11.75
C ASP A 187 4.57 24.42 11.96
N LEU A 188 4.16 23.27 11.44
CA LEU A 188 2.82 22.74 11.67
C LEU A 188 2.64 22.28 13.12
N PRO A 189 1.41 22.29 13.66
CA PRO A 189 1.11 21.79 15.00
C PRO A 189 1.11 20.26 15.06
N LEU A 190 2.24 19.64 14.71
CA LEU A 190 2.37 18.18 14.55
C LEU A 190 1.93 17.39 15.79
N ALA A 191 2.15 17.94 16.99
CA ALA A 191 1.79 17.27 18.23
C ALA A 191 0.27 17.11 18.42
N THR A 192 -0.53 17.94 17.77
CA THR A 192 -2.01 17.93 17.90
C THR A 192 -2.73 17.36 16.68
N LEU A 193 -2.01 17.15 15.59
CA LEU A 193 -2.59 16.52 14.39
C LEU A 193 -2.91 15.04 14.66
N PRO A 194 -4.11 14.58 14.29
CA PRO A 194 -4.48 13.17 14.43
C PRO A 194 -3.53 12.23 13.67
N LYS A 195 -3.16 11.15 14.32
CA LYS A 195 -2.26 10.14 13.78
C LYS A 195 -2.71 8.72 14.15
N GLY A 196 -2.27 7.76 13.38
CA GLY A 196 -2.52 6.34 13.58
C GLY A 196 -1.87 5.53 12.47
N LEU A 197 -2.25 4.27 12.31
CA LEU A 197 -1.78 3.43 11.24
C LEU A 197 -2.26 3.97 9.88
N CYS A 198 -1.33 4.22 9.01
CA CYS A 198 -1.50 4.76 7.67
C CYS A 198 -0.93 3.78 6.64
N HIS A 199 -1.44 3.79 5.42
CA HIS A 199 -0.95 2.97 4.32
C HIS A 199 0.41 3.46 3.80
N LEU A 200 0.54 4.75 3.58
CA LEU A 200 1.73 5.50 3.14
C LEU A 200 2.24 5.21 1.72
N ASP A 201 1.55 4.33 0.99
CA ASP A 201 1.88 3.99 -0.40
C ASP A 201 0.61 3.72 -1.23
N MET A 202 -0.49 4.47 -0.94
CA MET A 202 -1.76 4.30 -1.63
C MET A 202 -1.74 5.01 -2.99
N PHE A 203 -1.05 4.39 -3.93
CA PHE A 203 -0.97 4.79 -5.32
C PHE A 203 -2.02 4.05 -6.17
N ALA A 204 -2.34 4.59 -7.32
CA ALA A 204 -3.26 3.96 -8.26
C ALA A 204 -2.81 2.54 -8.64
N ASP A 205 -1.51 2.32 -8.79
CA ASP A 205 -0.93 1.00 -9.08
C ASP A 205 -1.07 -0.01 -7.94
N ASN A 206 -1.36 0.45 -6.72
CA ASN A 206 -1.67 -0.39 -5.56
C ASN A 206 -3.18 -0.59 -5.36
N THR A 207 -3.97 -0.35 -6.40
CA THR A 207 -5.43 -0.52 -6.37
C THR A 207 -5.95 -1.33 -7.55
N LEU A 208 -7.05 -2.05 -7.32
CA LEU A 208 -7.77 -2.79 -8.36
C LEU A 208 -9.20 -2.26 -8.46
N TRP A 209 -9.71 -2.22 -9.70
CA TRP A 209 -11.02 -1.66 -10.02
C TRP A 209 -11.81 -2.56 -10.97
N ASP A 210 -13.13 -2.51 -10.83
CA ASP A 210 -14.04 -3.06 -11.83
C ASP A 210 -14.17 -2.06 -12.99
N LEU A 211 -13.35 -2.24 -14.02
CA LEU A 211 -13.32 -1.36 -15.19
C LEU A 211 -14.54 -1.56 -16.12
N SER A 212 -15.36 -2.60 -15.94
CA SER A 212 -16.55 -2.82 -16.74
C SER A 212 -17.65 -1.76 -16.50
N LEU A 213 -17.67 -1.19 -15.28
CA LEU A 213 -18.62 -0.15 -14.90
C LEU A 213 -18.31 1.21 -15.55
N SER A 214 -17.06 1.48 -15.90
CA SER A 214 -16.64 2.76 -16.51
C SER A 214 -17.27 2.98 -17.90
N ASN A 215 -17.68 1.91 -18.58
CA ASN A 215 -18.28 1.97 -19.93
C ASN A 215 -19.82 2.03 -19.91
N SER A 216 -20.48 1.68 -18.79
CA SER A 216 -21.94 1.50 -18.74
C SER A 216 -22.68 2.57 -17.93
N GLN A 217 -22.03 3.23 -16.99
CA GLN A 217 -22.64 4.27 -16.16
C GLN A 217 -21.65 5.43 -15.98
N LYS A 218 -21.96 6.58 -16.57
CA LYS A 218 -21.13 7.79 -16.40
C LYS A 218 -21.00 8.13 -14.92
N GLY A 219 -19.78 7.96 -14.40
CA GLY A 219 -19.41 8.36 -13.05
C GLY A 219 -19.45 7.29 -11.97
N ALA A 220 -19.72 6.01 -12.29
CA ALA A 220 -19.59 4.93 -11.34
C ALA A 220 -18.13 4.39 -11.32
N ALA A 221 -17.60 4.15 -10.14
CA ALA A 221 -16.34 3.45 -9.93
C ALA A 221 -16.53 2.43 -8.80
N ARG A 222 -15.92 1.27 -8.93
CA ARG A 222 -15.95 0.24 -7.91
C ARG A 222 -14.53 -0.23 -7.61
N LEU A 223 -14.07 0.08 -6.41
CA LEU A 223 -12.82 -0.42 -5.88
C LEU A 223 -12.97 -1.91 -5.55
N THR A 224 -12.09 -2.74 -6.07
CA THR A 224 -12.10 -4.21 -5.87
C THR A 224 -10.86 -4.73 -5.18
N GLY A 225 -9.82 -3.92 -5.00
CA GLY A 225 -8.61 -4.32 -4.29
C GLY A 225 -7.77 -3.15 -3.80
N LEU A 226 -7.28 -3.29 -2.57
CA LEU A 226 -6.21 -2.50 -1.99
C LEU A 226 -5.02 -3.42 -1.77
N LEU A 227 -3.86 -3.04 -2.27
CA LEU A 227 -2.65 -3.85 -2.33
C LEU A 227 -1.49 -3.18 -1.60
N ASP A 228 -0.44 -3.96 -1.37
CA ASP A 228 0.86 -3.54 -0.82
C ASP A 228 0.78 -2.78 0.51
N PHE A 229 0.54 -3.53 1.59
CA PHE A 229 0.49 -3.02 2.97
C PHE A 229 1.85 -3.07 3.66
N THR A 230 2.95 -3.18 2.93
CA THR A 230 4.30 -3.36 3.50
C THR A 230 4.87 -2.09 4.14
N GLU A 231 4.37 -0.92 3.79
CA GLU A 231 4.83 0.37 4.32
C GLU A 231 3.97 0.92 5.46
N VAL A 232 2.97 0.15 5.94
CA VAL A 232 2.07 0.61 7.00
C VAL A 232 2.84 1.01 8.25
N SER A 233 2.63 2.24 8.67
CA SER A 233 3.29 2.84 9.84
C SER A 233 2.38 3.84 10.54
N VAL A 234 2.75 4.22 11.76
CA VAL A 234 2.08 5.31 12.46
C VAL A 234 2.53 6.64 11.87
N GLU A 235 1.60 7.38 11.31
CA GLU A 235 1.83 8.70 10.75
C GLU A 235 0.57 9.57 10.91
N HIS A 236 0.69 10.86 10.66
CA HIS A 236 -0.47 11.76 10.62
C HIS A 236 -1.39 11.38 9.45
N TYR A 237 -2.67 11.25 9.71
CA TYR A 237 -3.64 10.88 8.65
C TYR A 237 -3.60 11.84 7.47
N VAL A 238 -3.35 13.13 7.71
CA VAL A 238 -3.24 14.12 6.64
C VAL A 238 -2.02 13.91 5.73
N MET A 239 -0.97 13.24 6.20
CA MET A 239 0.16 12.84 5.35
C MET A 239 -0.24 11.71 4.39
N ASP A 240 -0.94 10.71 4.88
CA ASP A 240 -1.44 9.60 4.05
C ASP A 240 -2.44 10.09 2.98
N ILE A 241 -3.31 11.02 3.38
CA ILE A 241 -4.19 11.76 2.46
C ILE A 241 -3.39 12.48 1.37
N ALA A 242 -2.34 13.20 1.77
CA ALA A 242 -1.50 13.95 0.83
C ALA A 242 -0.76 13.05 -0.17
N ILE A 243 -0.23 11.93 0.29
CA ILE A 243 0.42 10.92 -0.57
C ILE A 243 -0.57 10.41 -1.62
N THR A 244 -1.76 10.02 -1.19
CA THR A 244 -2.79 9.48 -2.09
C THR A 244 -3.31 10.52 -3.07
N ILE A 245 -3.55 11.75 -2.64
CA ILE A 245 -3.97 12.86 -3.51
C ILE A 245 -2.89 13.14 -4.56
N ASN A 246 -1.62 13.21 -4.19
CA ASN A 246 -0.54 13.49 -5.11
C ASN A 246 -0.49 12.50 -6.27
N ASP A 247 -0.75 11.23 -6.01
CA ASP A 247 -0.77 10.22 -7.06
C ASP A 247 -2.09 10.22 -7.86
N PHE A 248 -3.22 10.05 -7.18
CA PHE A 248 -4.53 9.92 -7.83
C PHE A 248 -4.99 11.18 -8.57
N CYS A 249 -4.59 12.35 -8.12
CA CYS A 249 -5.02 13.63 -8.69
C CYS A 249 -4.00 14.25 -9.65
N THR A 250 -2.88 13.58 -9.92
CA THR A 250 -1.82 14.07 -10.81
C THR A 250 -1.74 13.19 -12.06
N THR A 251 -1.73 13.81 -13.22
CA THR A 251 -1.30 13.16 -14.46
C THR A 251 0.19 13.43 -14.63
N TRP A 252 0.98 12.37 -14.52
CA TRP A 252 2.42 12.44 -14.70
C TRP A 252 2.71 12.36 -16.20
N GLY A 253 3.15 13.48 -16.78
CA GLY A 253 3.56 13.52 -18.18
C GLY A 253 4.90 12.80 -18.40
N ASP A 254 5.15 12.43 -19.64
CA ASP A 254 6.46 11.94 -20.06
C ASP A 254 7.41 13.14 -20.30
N ALA A 255 8.36 13.35 -19.39
CA ALA A 255 9.31 14.43 -19.47
C ALA A 255 10.22 14.33 -20.72
N GLU A 256 10.50 13.13 -21.21
CA GLU A 256 11.29 12.92 -22.43
C GLU A 256 10.52 13.37 -23.68
N GLN A 257 9.19 13.33 -23.64
CA GLN A 257 8.31 13.82 -24.70
C GLN A 257 7.87 15.28 -24.50
N GLY A 258 8.38 15.95 -23.47
CA GLY A 258 8.02 17.34 -23.14
C GLY A 258 6.61 17.51 -22.58
N GLU A 259 6.00 16.45 -22.11
CA GLU A 259 4.70 16.51 -21.44
C GLU A 259 4.83 17.10 -20.05
N THR A 260 3.85 17.92 -19.66
CA THR A 260 3.82 18.59 -18.35
C THR A 260 3.03 17.81 -17.34
N VAL A 261 3.47 17.82 -16.09
CA VAL A 261 2.70 17.33 -14.94
C VAL A 261 1.46 18.21 -14.76
N ASN A 262 0.29 17.59 -14.65
CA ASN A 262 -0.97 18.28 -14.44
C ASN A 262 -1.67 17.78 -13.18
N PHE A 263 -1.93 18.69 -12.24
CA PHE A 263 -2.69 18.41 -11.03
C PHE A 263 -4.16 18.79 -11.21
N ASP A 264 -5.06 17.84 -10.98
CA ASP A 264 -6.50 18.01 -11.16
C ASP A 264 -7.19 18.31 -9.82
N ARG A 265 -7.59 19.59 -9.65
CA ARG A 265 -8.29 20.06 -8.45
C ARG A 265 -9.67 19.44 -8.28
N SER A 266 -10.34 19.07 -9.38
CA SER A 266 -11.66 18.44 -9.31
C SER A 266 -11.56 17.02 -8.76
N LYS A 267 -10.51 16.29 -9.13
CA LYS A 267 -10.19 14.98 -8.55
C LYS A 267 -9.89 15.11 -7.06
N MET A 268 -9.09 16.11 -6.66
CA MET A 268 -8.81 16.36 -5.23
C MET A 268 -10.09 16.67 -4.45
N ALA A 269 -10.98 17.50 -4.99
CA ALA A 269 -12.25 17.79 -4.35
C ALA A 269 -13.11 16.54 -4.18
N ALA A 270 -13.19 15.68 -5.21
CA ALA A 270 -13.87 14.39 -5.14
C ALA A 270 -13.28 13.47 -4.08
N PHE A 271 -11.95 13.37 -4.02
CA PHE A 271 -11.24 12.60 -2.99
C PHE A 271 -11.60 13.07 -1.57
N LEU A 272 -11.52 14.38 -1.31
CA LEU A 272 -11.83 14.94 0.00
C LEU A 272 -13.29 14.74 0.38
N GLN A 273 -14.23 14.85 -0.55
CA GLN A 273 -15.64 14.52 -0.33
C GLN A 273 -15.81 13.04 0.05
N GLY A 274 -15.15 12.14 -0.65
CA GLY A 274 -15.14 10.71 -0.34
C GLY A 274 -14.59 10.45 1.06
N TYR A 275 -13.43 11.02 1.37
CA TYR A 275 -12.81 10.89 2.68
C TYR A 275 -13.72 11.39 3.81
N GLU A 276 -14.24 12.61 3.68
CA GLU A 276 -15.12 13.23 4.69
C GLU A 276 -16.50 12.56 4.78
N SER A 277 -16.88 11.73 3.81
CA SER A 277 -18.07 10.87 3.93
C SER A 277 -17.97 9.80 5.03
N LYS A 278 -16.73 9.50 5.46
CA LYS A 278 -16.43 8.47 6.47
C LYS A 278 -15.76 9.05 7.72
N ARG A 279 -14.81 9.97 7.56
CA ARG A 279 -14.09 10.64 8.64
C ARG A 279 -13.99 12.14 8.35
N GLN A 280 -14.43 12.96 9.29
CA GLN A 280 -14.33 14.41 9.15
C GLN A 280 -12.90 14.89 9.40
N LEU A 281 -12.43 15.80 8.56
CA LEU A 281 -11.15 16.48 8.76
C LEU A 281 -11.32 17.64 9.76
N GLY A 282 -10.43 17.69 10.74
CA GLY A 282 -10.32 18.83 11.63
C GLY A 282 -9.75 20.06 10.93
N GLU A 283 -9.99 21.25 11.49
CA GLU A 283 -9.50 22.51 10.91
C GLU A 283 -7.97 22.55 10.81
N ASP A 284 -7.26 21.96 11.78
CA ASP A 284 -5.79 21.89 11.73
C ASP A 284 -5.29 20.94 10.62
N GLU A 285 -6.00 19.84 10.37
CA GLU A 285 -5.70 18.93 9.23
C GLU A 285 -5.93 19.65 7.89
N LYS A 286 -7.03 20.39 7.76
CA LYS A 286 -7.33 21.17 6.55
C LYS A 286 -6.26 22.24 6.29
N ARG A 287 -5.80 22.93 7.34
CA ARG A 287 -4.71 23.92 7.23
C ARG A 287 -3.38 23.28 6.90
N ALA A 288 -3.11 22.09 7.42
CA ALA A 288 -1.87 21.36 7.18
C ALA A 288 -1.78 20.76 5.78
N LEU A 289 -2.91 20.44 5.13
CA LEU A 289 -2.96 19.70 3.87
C LEU A 289 -2.07 20.30 2.76
N PRO A 290 -2.05 21.61 2.47
CA PRO A 290 -1.17 22.15 1.43
C PRO A 290 0.32 21.90 1.70
N VAL A 291 0.75 22.01 2.95
CA VAL A 291 2.13 21.73 3.35
C VAL A 291 2.42 20.25 3.28
N MET A 292 1.48 19.40 3.68
CA MET A 292 1.61 17.94 3.60
C MET A 292 1.69 17.44 2.16
N LEU A 293 0.97 18.03 1.22
CA LEU A 293 1.09 17.73 -0.21
C LEU A 293 2.52 17.99 -0.72
N ALA A 294 3.09 19.13 -0.37
CA ALA A 294 4.47 19.46 -0.72
C ALA A 294 5.47 18.52 -0.03
N LYS A 295 5.27 18.24 1.27
CA LYS A 295 6.13 17.35 2.04
C LYS A 295 6.10 15.92 1.51
N ALA A 296 4.92 15.40 1.15
CA ALA A 296 4.76 14.08 0.55
C ALA A 296 5.53 13.99 -0.78
N ALA A 297 5.40 15.00 -1.65
CA ALA A 297 6.14 15.04 -2.92
C ALA A 297 7.66 15.02 -2.69
N VAL A 298 8.14 15.77 -1.71
CA VAL A 298 9.56 15.81 -1.32
C VAL A 298 10.07 14.48 -0.79
N ILE A 299 9.29 13.77 0.01
CA ILE A 299 9.66 12.43 0.51
C ILE A 299 9.86 11.45 -0.65
N PHE A 300 8.96 11.42 -1.63
CA PHE A 300 9.12 10.55 -2.79
C PHE A 300 10.25 11.00 -3.72
N TRP A 301 10.53 12.28 -3.80
CA TRP A 301 11.73 12.79 -4.48
C TRP A 301 13.01 12.31 -3.80
N LEU A 302 13.12 12.45 -2.47
CA LEU A 302 14.23 11.93 -1.68
C LEU A 302 14.41 10.41 -1.84
N LEU A 303 13.33 9.65 -1.86
CA LEU A 303 13.36 8.20 -2.06
C LEU A 303 14.01 7.85 -3.41
N ARG A 304 13.62 8.54 -4.48
CA ARG A 304 14.19 8.33 -5.82
C ARG A 304 15.67 8.70 -5.88
N LEU A 305 16.07 9.83 -5.31
CA LEU A 305 17.46 10.23 -5.23
C LEU A 305 18.29 9.23 -4.43
N ASN A 306 17.78 8.75 -3.32
CA ASN A 306 18.45 7.75 -2.49
C ASN A 306 18.68 6.43 -3.28
N VAL A 307 17.71 6.01 -4.09
CA VAL A 307 17.85 4.83 -4.97
C VAL A 307 18.92 5.06 -6.02
N ILE A 308 18.95 6.24 -6.64
CA ILE A 308 19.93 6.58 -7.69
C ILE A 308 21.36 6.64 -7.13
N HIS A 309 21.55 7.23 -5.96
CA HIS A 309 22.88 7.46 -5.40
C HIS A 309 23.46 6.28 -4.62
N TYR A 310 22.61 5.40 -4.05
CA TYR A 310 23.08 4.38 -3.10
C TYR A 310 22.66 2.94 -3.43
N ASN A 311 21.92 2.73 -4.52
CA ASN A 311 21.59 1.43 -5.08
C ASN A 311 22.09 1.30 -6.51
#